data_7694551e5170a4973b7e595098f36e14
#
_entry.id   7694551e5170a4973b7e595098f36e14
#
_cell.length_a   1.000
_cell.length_b   1.000
_cell.length_c   1.000
_cell.angle_alpha   90.00
_cell.angle_beta   90.00
_cell.angle_gamma   90.00
#
_symmetry.space_group_name_H-M   'P 1'
#
loop_
_entity.id
_entity.type
_entity.pdbx_description
1 polymer ?
#
loop_
_entity_poly.entity_id
_entity_poly.type
_entity_poly.pdbx_seq_one_letter_code
_entity_poly.pdbx_strand_id
1 'polypeptide(L)'
;VPLVERQGDFMPVHGNAVDLLTGYDDALATLIADIDQAEERVHLLYYLMFDDAVGEAIVEALQRAAARGVHCRVLLDAVGAKRGLHAYRKRLLARQIDVRAMLPGGLRWRRSGRMDLRNHRKIAVIDNRVGYVGSQNLAAAGFVPGHPNRELVARVRGPAVAHLEAVFASDWYIETGQRLDVLVDVPVSVDDVPTQLLPSGPAYPFSNARDAVNALVHLARRRLVLVTPYFVPDEATLSALRIAALSGVEVQLILSASNNQRLTAWAQEAYYDELLRCGVRIALYEPHFLHAKHLSVDDDIALLGSINLDIRSFALNAEIGLLCYDSALVQRLRTIEADYLAHARPVQLEHWRRRPAWRRSREGIARLADALM
;
A
#
# COMPACT_ATOMS: atom_id res chain seq x y z
N VAL A 1 -13.52 6.32 -11.27
CA VAL A 1 -14.81 6.05 -10.59
C VAL A 1 -15.27 7.33 -9.92
N PRO A 2 -16.47 7.87 -10.22
CA PRO A 2 -16.97 9.14 -9.66
C PRO A 2 -16.99 9.16 -8.12
N LEU A 3 -17.14 8.00 -7.48
CA LEU A 3 -17.06 7.86 -6.03
C LEU A 3 -15.68 8.29 -5.50
N VAL A 4 -14.61 7.80 -6.14
CA VAL A 4 -13.22 8.09 -5.73
C VAL A 4 -12.92 9.58 -5.87
N GLU A 5 -13.40 10.21 -6.96
CA GLU A 5 -13.28 11.65 -7.16
C GLU A 5 -13.97 12.46 -6.06
N ARG A 6 -15.21 12.09 -5.72
CA ARG A 6 -15.99 12.81 -4.69
C ARG A 6 -15.50 12.61 -3.26
N GLN A 7 -14.78 11.53 -2.99
CA GLN A 7 -14.28 11.19 -1.66
C GLN A 7 -12.79 11.45 -1.47
N GLY A 8 -12.00 11.51 -2.56
CA GLY A 8 -10.54 11.59 -2.53
C GLY A 8 -9.97 12.85 -3.18
N ASP A 9 -10.82 13.74 -3.72
CA ASP A 9 -10.45 15.02 -4.36
C ASP A 9 -9.53 14.90 -5.59
N PHE A 10 -9.30 13.69 -6.12
CA PHE A 10 -8.47 13.49 -7.31
C PHE A 10 -9.29 12.93 -8.48
N MET A 11 -9.27 13.66 -9.59
CA MET A 11 -9.88 13.23 -10.85
C MET A 11 -8.99 12.21 -11.57
N PRO A 12 -9.56 11.33 -12.41
CA PRO A 12 -8.74 10.54 -13.33
C PRO A 12 -7.94 11.45 -14.25
N VAL A 13 -6.68 11.10 -14.48
CA VAL A 13 -5.79 11.80 -15.42
C VAL A 13 -5.21 10.82 -16.42
N HIS A 14 -5.15 11.24 -17.67
CA HIS A 14 -4.55 10.51 -18.79
C HIS A 14 -3.08 10.88 -18.96
N GLY A 15 -2.40 10.20 -19.86
CA GLY A 15 -1.03 10.55 -20.22
C GLY A 15 0.04 9.92 -19.35
N ASN A 16 -0.28 8.86 -18.60
CA ASN A 16 0.68 8.24 -17.69
C ASN A 16 1.28 6.95 -18.25
N ALA A 17 2.55 6.71 -17.94
CA ALA A 17 3.18 5.41 -18.02
C ALA A 17 3.27 4.80 -16.61
N VAL A 18 2.94 3.52 -16.47
CA VAL A 18 2.98 2.80 -15.19
C VAL A 18 3.77 1.50 -15.36
N ASP A 19 4.92 1.42 -14.72
CA ASP A 19 5.74 0.22 -14.65
C ASP A 19 5.45 -0.53 -13.35
N LEU A 20 5.19 -1.85 -13.43
CA LEU A 20 4.96 -2.71 -12.27
C LEU A 20 6.27 -3.40 -11.87
N LEU A 21 6.79 -3.05 -10.70
CA LEU A 21 8.03 -3.58 -10.14
C LEU A 21 7.69 -4.64 -9.07
N THR A 22 8.10 -5.87 -9.29
CA THR A 22 7.83 -7.02 -8.41
C THR A 22 9.07 -7.61 -7.74
N GLY A 23 10.25 -7.35 -8.28
CA GLY A 23 11.53 -7.68 -7.65
C GLY A 23 11.81 -6.75 -6.49
N TYR A 24 12.09 -7.29 -5.30
CA TYR A 24 12.32 -6.47 -4.12
C TYR A 24 13.52 -5.55 -4.28
N ASP A 25 14.64 -6.12 -4.68
CA ASP A 25 15.91 -5.40 -4.87
C ASP A 25 15.87 -4.52 -6.12
N ASP A 26 15.19 -4.98 -7.19
CA ASP A 26 15.03 -4.23 -8.44
C ASP A 26 14.25 -2.93 -8.23
N ALA A 27 13.19 -2.97 -7.43
CA ALA A 27 12.39 -1.77 -7.12
C ALA A 27 13.21 -0.75 -6.32
N LEU A 28 14.01 -1.21 -5.36
CA LEU A 28 14.92 -0.35 -4.59
C LEU A 28 16.07 0.20 -5.45
N ALA A 29 16.67 -0.63 -6.29
CA ALA A 29 17.73 -0.20 -7.21
C ALA A 29 17.21 0.85 -8.19
N THR A 30 15.99 0.66 -8.73
CA THR A 30 15.33 1.62 -9.61
C THR A 30 15.06 2.95 -8.90
N LEU A 31 14.54 2.91 -7.66
CA LEU A 31 14.32 4.11 -6.85
C LEU A 31 15.65 4.86 -6.58
N ILE A 32 16.70 4.13 -6.21
CA ILE A 32 18.02 4.71 -5.96
C ILE A 32 18.58 5.34 -7.25
N ALA A 33 18.44 4.68 -8.38
CA ALA A 33 18.89 5.21 -9.67
C ALA A 33 18.14 6.51 -10.05
N ASP A 34 16.83 6.58 -9.83
CA ASP A 34 16.05 7.79 -10.06
C ASP A 34 16.47 8.93 -9.09
N ILE A 35 16.74 8.61 -7.81
CA ILE A 35 17.29 9.60 -6.84
C ILE A 35 18.67 10.11 -7.29
N ASP A 36 19.52 9.22 -7.80
CA ASP A 36 20.85 9.59 -8.30
C ASP A 36 20.79 10.45 -9.58
N GLN A 37 19.69 10.39 -10.32
CA GLN A 37 19.44 11.23 -11.51
C GLN A 37 18.67 12.51 -11.19
N ALA A 38 18.22 12.71 -9.95
CA ALA A 38 17.46 13.88 -9.55
C ALA A 38 18.26 15.18 -9.76
N GLU A 39 17.58 16.22 -10.28
CA GLU A 39 18.12 17.54 -10.59
C GLU A 39 17.61 18.64 -9.68
N GLU A 40 16.33 18.54 -9.21
CA GLU A 40 15.66 19.60 -8.47
C GLU A 40 15.26 19.17 -7.04
N ARG A 41 14.51 18.06 -6.91
CA ARG A 41 13.94 17.65 -5.63
C ARG A 41 13.70 16.15 -5.52
N VAL A 42 13.81 15.64 -4.30
CA VAL A 42 13.43 14.28 -3.91
C VAL A 42 12.54 14.36 -2.68
N HIS A 43 11.33 13.85 -2.78
CA HIS A 43 10.36 13.75 -1.69
C HIS A 43 10.06 12.28 -1.38
N LEU A 44 10.33 11.84 -0.15
CA LEU A 44 10.07 10.49 0.32
C LEU A 44 9.10 10.52 1.50
N LEU A 45 8.03 9.71 1.43
CA LEU A 45 7.08 9.49 2.50
C LEU A 45 6.90 8.00 2.71
N TYR A 46 7.34 7.49 3.87
CA TYR A 46 7.33 6.06 4.16
C TYR A 46 6.91 5.74 5.60
N TYR A 47 6.21 4.61 5.74
CA TYR A 47 5.84 4.08 7.05
C TYR A 47 7.05 3.51 7.81
N LEU A 48 7.88 2.68 7.13
CA LEU A 48 9.08 2.07 7.71
C LEU A 48 10.33 2.52 6.99
N MET A 49 11.35 2.82 7.79
CA MET A 49 12.75 2.89 7.38
C MET A 49 13.58 2.26 8.49
N PHE A 50 14.38 1.24 8.16
CA PHE A 50 15.20 0.55 9.15
C PHE A 50 16.67 0.94 9.03
N ASP A 51 17.41 0.70 10.12
CA ASP A 51 18.86 0.82 10.22
C ASP A 51 19.53 -0.47 9.70
N ASP A 52 19.31 -0.73 8.39
CA ASP A 52 19.83 -1.88 7.67
C ASP A 52 20.45 -1.46 6.32
N ALA A 53 20.89 -2.43 5.52
CA ALA A 53 21.54 -2.17 4.24
C ALA A 53 20.68 -1.34 3.27
N VAL A 54 19.35 -1.52 3.28
CA VAL A 54 18.43 -0.75 2.44
C VAL A 54 18.32 0.69 2.94
N GLY A 55 18.11 0.88 4.23
CA GLY A 55 18.07 2.22 4.83
C GLY A 55 19.36 2.98 4.60
N GLU A 56 20.53 2.31 4.71
CA GLU A 56 21.83 2.90 4.43
C GLU A 56 21.97 3.33 2.96
N ALA A 57 21.59 2.46 2.01
CA ALA A 57 21.67 2.76 0.58
C ALA A 57 20.79 3.96 0.18
N ILE A 58 19.59 4.06 0.75
CA ILE A 58 18.69 5.22 0.54
C ILE A 58 19.31 6.50 1.12
N VAL A 59 19.87 6.44 2.34
CA VAL A 59 20.53 7.59 2.97
C VAL A 59 21.70 8.07 2.13
N GLU A 60 22.52 7.17 1.63
CA GLU A 60 23.65 7.49 0.75
C GLU A 60 23.17 8.14 -0.57
N ALA A 61 22.12 7.60 -1.21
CA ALA A 61 21.53 8.20 -2.42
C ALA A 61 21.02 9.62 -2.15
N LEU A 62 20.29 9.85 -1.07
CA LEU A 62 19.85 11.18 -0.67
C LEU A 62 21.00 12.14 -0.41
N GLN A 63 22.08 11.67 0.22
CA GLN A 63 23.28 12.48 0.45
C GLN A 63 23.99 12.84 -0.86
N ARG A 64 24.07 11.92 -1.84
CA ARG A 64 24.58 12.22 -3.18
C ARG A 64 23.73 13.25 -3.90
N ALA A 65 22.40 13.11 -3.84
CA ALA A 65 21.47 14.08 -4.41
C ALA A 65 21.63 15.46 -3.76
N ALA A 66 21.64 15.55 -2.43
CA ALA A 66 21.87 16.82 -1.72
C ALA A 66 23.22 17.46 -2.04
N ALA A 67 24.27 16.66 -2.21
CA ALA A 67 25.60 17.16 -2.62
C ALA A 67 25.61 17.78 -4.04
N ARG A 68 24.65 17.41 -4.91
CA ARG A 68 24.41 18.05 -6.22
C ARG A 68 23.52 19.30 -6.13
N GLY A 69 23.01 19.64 -4.94
CA GLY A 69 22.10 20.78 -4.74
C GLY A 69 20.63 20.43 -4.82
N VAL A 70 20.27 19.13 -4.88
CA VAL A 70 18.89 18.67 -4.92
C VAL A 70 18.21 18.85 -3.56
N HIS A 71 17.00 19.42 -3.55
CA HIS A 71 16.21 19.61 -2.35
C HIS A 71 15.56 18.29 -1.89
N CYS A 72 16.11 17.66 -0.86
CA CYS A 72 15.61 16.40 -0.33
C CYS A 72 14.74 16.60 0.92
N ARG A 73 13.51 16.03 0.92
CA ARG A 73 12.59 16.03 2.06
C ARG A 73 12.09 14.61 2.34
N VAL A 74 12.12 14.23 3.61
CA VAL A 74 11.75 12.89 4.05
C VAL A 74 10.72 12.97 5.17
N LEU A 75 9.56 12.35 4.96
CA LEU A 75 8.52 12.12 5.96
C LEU A 75 8.54 10.65 6.38
N LEU A 76 8.66 10.39 7.67
CA LEU A 76 8.67 9.03 8.22
C LEU A 76 7.67 8.93 9.37
N ASP A 77 6.91 7.83 9.42
CA ASP A 77 6.04 7.57 10.57
C ASP A 77 6.88 7.44 11.85
N ALA A 78 6.49 8.18 12.90
CA ALA A 78 7.29 8.27 14.12
C ALA A 78 7.44 6.95 14.89
N VAL A 79 6.47 6.03 14.72
CA VAL A 79 6.45 4.72 15.38
C VAL A 79 7.05 3.66 14.47
N GLY A 80 6.56 3.59 13.24
CA GLY A 80 7.00 2.59 12.25
C GLY A 80 8.49 2.74 11.91
N ALA A 81 8.92 3.97 11.63
CA ALA A 81 10.31 4.26 11.26
C ALA A 81 11.19 4.70 12.45
N LYS A 82 10.82 4.40 13.70
CA LYS A 82 11.57 4.80 14.90
C LYS A 82 13.06 4.43 14.82
N ARG A 83 13.39 3.25 14.30
CA ARG A 83 14.78 2.77 14.15
C ARG A 83 15.55 3.65 13.16
N GLY A 84 15.03 3.84 11.95
CA GLY A 84 15.65 4.69 10.93
C GLY A 84 15.76 6.15 11.36
N LEU A 85 14.72 6.72 11.99
CA LEU A 85 14.78 8.07 12.55
C LEU A 85 15.89 8.21 13.60
N HIS A 86 16.07 7.22 14.46
CA HIS A 86 17.13 7.23 15.46
C HIS A 86 18.52 7.16 14.80
N ALA A 87 18.70 6.26 13.84
CA ALA A 87 19.98 6.03 13.19
C ALA A 87 20.40 7.18 12.26
N TYR A 88 19.46 7.70 11.45
CA TYR A 88 19.84 8.51 10.29
C TYR A 88 19.49 9.99 10.40
N ARG A 89 18.55 10.40 11.26
CA ARG A 89 18.06 11.80 11.30
C ARG A 89 19.17 12.84 11.45
N LYS A 90 20.11 12.64 12.37
CA LYS A 90 21.23 13.60 12.58
C LYS A 90 22.13 13.70 11.35
N ARG A 91 22.42 12.56 10.73
CA ARG A 91 23.27 12.47 9.53
C ARG A 91 22.63 13.14 8.33
N LEU A 92 21.31 12.96 8.15
CA LEU A 92 20.55 13.59 7.06
C LEU A 92 20.45 15.11 7.26
N LEU A 93 20.10 15.58 8.44
CA LEU A 93 20.04 17.02 8.78
C LEU A 93 21.39 17.72 8.61
N ALA A 94 22.50 17.06 8.93
CA ALA A 94 23.85 17.60 8.73
C ALA A 94 24.20 17.79 7.24
N ARG A 95 23.45 17.20 6.34
CA ARG A 95 23.56 17.34 4.87
C ARG A 95 22.42 18.20 4.27
N GLN A 96 21.74 18.98 5.11
CA GLN A 96 20.62 19.84 4.69
C GLN A 96 19.43 19.08 4.08
N ILE A 97 19.29 17.79 4.41
CA ILE A 97 18.14 16.98 4.05
C ILE A 97 17.09 17.13 5.14
N ASP A 98 15.92 17.63 4.79
CA ASP A 98 14.82 17.85 5.73
C ASP A 98 14.16 16.54 6.10
N VAL A 99 14.22 16.14 7.38
CA VAL A 99 13.59 14.92 7.89
C VAL A 99 12.57 15.27 8.97
N ARG A 100 11.33 14.81 8.81
CA ARG A 100 10.26 15.01 9.78
C ARG A 100 9.63 13.66 10.17
N ALA A 101 9.28 13.55 11.44
CA ALA A 101 8.54 12.42 11.97
C ALA A 101 7.04 12.75 11.94
N MET A 102 6.25 11.90 11.30
CA MET A 102 4.79 12.04 11.22
C MET A 102 4.12 11.39 12.42
N LEU A 103 3.02 12.00 12.88
CA LEU A 103 2.20 11.50 13.98
C LEU A 103 3.04 11.13 15.21
N PRO A 104 3.90 12.02 15.71
CA PRO A 104 4.70 11.76 16.90
C PRO A 104 3.77 11.63 18.11
N GLY A 105 3.58 10.40 18.60
CA GLY A 105 2.87 10.16 19.85
C GLY A 105 3.63 10.79 21.01
N GLY A 106 2.93 11.43 21.97
CA GLY A 106 3.57 11.98 23.17
C GLY A 106 2.62 12.67 24.13
N LEU A 107 3.00 12.66 25.42
CA LEU A 107 2.27 13.20 26.57
C LEU A 107 2.15 14.75 26.56
N ARG A 108 2.52 15.44 25.52
CA ARG A 108 2.39 16.90 25.42
C ARG A 108 0.97 17.28 25.02
N TRP A 109 0.19 17.69 25.98
CA TRP A 109 -1.22 18.08 26.01
C TRP A 109 -1.74 18.96 24.86
N ARG A 110 -0.92 19.47 23.97
CA ARG A 110 -1.32 20.30 22.82
C ARG A 110 -1.25 19.62 21.46
N ARG A 111 -0.75 18.37 21.39
CA ARG A 111 -0.73 17.52 20.19
C ARG A 111 -0.96 16.07 20.61
N SER A 112 -2.11 15.82 21.22
CA SER A 112 -2.56 14.45 21.50
C SER A 112 -3.00 13.79 20.20
N GLY A 113 -2.03 13.48 19.33
CA GLY A 113 -2.28 12.59 18.22
C GLY A 113 -2.69 11.23 18.79
N ARG A 114 -3.76 10.68 18.30
CA ARG A 114 -4.17 9.32 18.61
C ARG A 114 -3.02 8.38 18.25
N MET A 115 -2.54 7.60 19.22
CA MET A 115 -1.39 6.69 19.02
C MET A 115 -1.71 5.53 18.07
N ASP A 116 -3.00 5.26 17.85
CA ASP A 116 -3.52 4.26 16.95
C ASP A 116 -3.54 4.70 15.48
N LEU A 117 -3.48 6.00 15.21
CA LEU A 117 -3.40 6.52 13.85
C LEU A 117 -1.97 6.47 13.33
N ARG A 118 -1.76 5.89 12.14
CA ARG A 118 -0.46 5.80 11.51
C ARG A 118 -0.50 6.30 10.07
N ASN A 119 0.60 6.85 9.59
CA ASN A 119 0.76 7.10 8.16
C ASN A 119 1.41 5.88 7.51
N HIS A 120 0.61 5.10 6.80
CA HIS A 120 1.05 3.85 6.17
C HIS A 120 1.33 4.01 4.67
N ARG A 121 1.30 5.24 4.15
CA ARG A 121 1.66 5.56 2.75
C ARG A 121 3.11 5.22 2.46
N LYS A 122 3.39 4.85 1.22
CA LYS A 122 4.72 4.68 0.66
C LYS A 122 4.74 5.39 -0.68
N ILE A 123 5.34 6.57 -0.67
CA ILE A 123 5.41 7.47 -1.83
C ILE A 123 6.85 7.95 -1.97
N ALA A 124 7.35 7.95 -3.20
CA ALA A 124 8.50 8.75 -3.58
C ALA A 124 8.13 9.60 -4.78
N VAL A 125 8.57 10.86 -4.80
CA VAL A 125 8.45 11.75 -5.96
C VAL A 125 9.80 12.37 -6.23
N ILE A 126 10.26 12.24 -7.47
CA ILE A 126 11.54 12.75 -7.96
C ILE A 126 11.26 13.77 -9.06
N ASP A 127 11.70 15.00 -8.86
CA ASP A 127 11.61 16.14 -9.78
C ASP A 127 10.20 16.42 -10.34
N ASN A 128 9.15 15.96 -9.64
CA ASN A 128 7.77 15.96 -10.15
C ASN A 128 7.64 15.26 -11.52
N ARG A 129 8.59 14.38 -11.90
CA ARG A 129 8.64 13.66 -13.18
C ARG A 129 8.43 12.16 -12.99
N VAL A 130 8.90 11.61 -11.88
CA VAL A 130 8.79 10.20 -11.54
C VAL A 130 8.18 10.07 -10.16
N GLY A 131 7.17 9.20 -10.05
CA GLY A 131 6.51 8.87 -8.79
C GLY A 131 6.53 7.38 -8.49
N TYR A 132 6.56 7.03 -7.23
CA TYR A 132 6.45 5.65 -6.75
C TYR A 132 5.29 5.54 -5.78
N VAL A 133 4.49 4.49 -5.94
CA VAL A 133 3.42 4.13 -5.01
C VAL A 133 3.32 2.61 -4.93
N GLY A 134 3.19 2.05 -3.73
CA GLY A 134 3.12 0.59 -3.61
C GLY A 134 3.13 0.08 -2.18
N SER A 135 3.53 -1.17 -2.04
CA SER A 135 3.52 -1.89 -0.77
C SER A 135 4.87 -1.86 -0.03
N GLN A 136 5.97 -1.62 -0.75
CA GLN A 136 7.34 -1.76 -0.25
C GLN A 136 7.77 -0.61 0.66
N ASN A 137 8.43 -0.95 1.76
CA ASN A 137 9.05 0.00 2.68
C ASN A 137 10.56 0.16 2.42
N LEU A 138 11.20 1.12 3.10
CA LEU A 138 12.65 1.34 3.06
C LEU A 138 13.35 0.47 4.13
N ALA A 139 13.28 -0.83 3.97
CA ALA A 139 13.85 -1.81 4.89
C ALA A 139 14.19 -3.09 4.12
N ALA A 140 15.10 -3.91 4.62
CA ALA A 140 15.40 -5.20 4.02
C ALA A 140 14.18 -6.15 4.06
N ALA A 141 14.08 -7.03 3.06
CA ALA A 141 13.00 -8.01 2.97
C ALA A 141 13.12 -9.06 4.08
N GLY A 142 12.48 -8.87 5.21
CA GLY A 142 12.68 -9.79 6.33
C GLY A 142 11.69 -9.66 7.48
N PHE A 143 10.45 -9.24 7.21
CA PHE A 143 9.43 -9.15 8.27
C PHE A 143 9.07 -10.51 8.87
N VAL A 144 9.16 -11.57 8.09
CA VAL A 144 8.97 -12.94 8.54
C VAL A 144 10.28 -13.69 8.37
N PRO A 145 10.91 -14.19 9.45
CA PRO A 145 12.15 -14.95 9.36
C PRO A 145 12.03 -16.13 8.38
N GLY A 146 12.98 -16.24 7.44
CA GLY A 146 12.97 -17.29 6.41
C GLY A 146 12.00 -17.07 5.23
N HIS A 147 11.18 -16.02 5.28
CA HIS A 147 10.24 -15.66 4.22
C HIS A 147 10.43 -14.19 3.83
N PRO A 148 11.32 -13.85 2.89
CA PRO A 148 11.50 -12.49 2.43
C PRO A 148 10.20 -11.95 1.81
N ASN A 149 10.01 -10.64 1.87
CA ASN A 149 8.80 -10.00 1.37
C ASN A 149 8.69 -10.11 -0.15
N ARG A 150 7.49 -10.39 -0.64
CA ARG A 150 7.09 -10.20 -2.03
C ARG A 150 6.20 -8.98 -2.12
N GLU A 151 6.68 -7.95 -2.80
CA GLU A 151 6.06 -6.62 -2.87
C GLU A 151 5.54 -6.33 -4.29
N LEU A 152 4.76 -5.26 -4.41
CA LEU A 152 4.37 -4.66 -5.69
C LEU A 152 4.48 -3.14 -5.57
N VAL A 153 5.23 -2.54 -6.49
CA VAL A 153 5.42 -1.09 -6.58
C VAL A 153 5.09 -0.63 -7.99
N ALA A 154 4.31 0.44 -8.12
CA ALA A 154 4.16 1.15 -9.38
C ALA A 154 5.15 2.30 -9.44
N ARG A 155 5.96 2.34 -10.48
CA ARG A 155 6.74 3.50 -10.92
C ARG A 155 5.92 4.23 -11.98
N VAL A 156 5.59 5.47 -11.71
CA VAL A 156 4.66 6.28 -12.51
C VAL A 156 5.41 7.46 -13.12
N ARG A 157 5.15 7.73 -14.39
CA ARG A 157 5.59 8.95 -15.10
C ARG A 157 4.39 9.57 -15.78
N GLY A 158 4.33 10.88 -15.85
CA GLY A 158 3.20 11.61 -16.43
C GLY A 158 2.39 12.40 -15.39
N PRO A 159 1.22 12.95 -15.79
CA PRO A 159 0.43 13.89 -14.99
C PRO A 159 0.06 13.41 -13.57
N ALA A 160 -0.10 12.10 -13.35
CA ALA A 160 -0.42 11.54 -12.02
C ALA A 160 0.69 11.78 -10.98
N VAL A 161 1.91 12.07 -11.39
CA VAL A 161 3.01 12.37 -10.47
C VAL A 161 2.71 13.67 -9.69
N ALA A 162 2.07 14.65 -10.33
CA ALA A 162 1.62 15.87 -9.64
C ALA A 162 0.61 15.57 -8.52
N HIS A 163 -0.23 14.55 -8.69
CA HIS A 163 -1.16 14.11 -7.63
C HIS A 163 -0.41 13.48 -6.44
N LEU A 164 0.61 12.65 -6.71
CA LEU A 164 1.48 12.10 -5.66
C LEU A 164 2.22 13.20 -4.91
N GLU A 165 2.72 14.19 -5.63
CA GLU A 165 3.38 15.37 -5.07
C GLU A 165 2.43 16.19 -4.20
N ALA A 166 1.17 16.37 -4.62
CA ALA A 166 0.15 17.06 -3.83
C ALA A 166 -0.14 16.34 -2.50
N VAL A 167 -0.20 15.00 -2.51
CA VAL A 167 -0.36 14.21 -1.27
C VAL A 167 0.84 14.39 -0.36
N PHE A 168 2.06 14.32 -0.89
CA PHE A 168 3.27 14.57 -0.10
C PHE A 168 3.25 15.97 0.51
N ALA A 169 2.95 17.01 -0.28
CA ALA A 169 2.91 18.39 0.16
C ALA A 169 1.84 18.64 1.23
N SER A 170 0.68 17.97 1.13
CA SER A 170 -0.37 18.02 2.13
C SER A 170 0.10 17.41 3.47
N ASP A 171 0.68 16.21 3.44
CA ASP A 171 1.21 15.55 4.63
C ASP A 171 2.38 16.37 5.23
N TRP A 172 3.23 16.96 4.40
CA TRP A 172 4.29 17.89 4.85
C TRP A 172 3.73 19.10 5.58
N TYR A 173 2.68 19.72 5.01
CA TYR A 173 2.03 20.86 5.62
C TYR A 173 1.39 20.52 6.97
N ILE A 174 0.72 19.39 7.07
CA ILE A 174 0.10 18.92 8.31
C ILE A 174 1.15 18.78 9.43
N GLU A 175 2.32 18.24 9.11
CA GLU A 175 3.36 17.99 10.13
C GLU A 175 4.22 19.22 10.45
N THR A 176 4.39 20.14 9.51
CA THR A 176 5.35 21.25 9.65
C THR A 176 4.72 22.63 9.71
N GLY A 177 3.49 22.80 9.18
CA GLY A 177 2.87 24.09 8.91
C GLY A 177 3.49 24.83 7.70
N GLN A 178 4.46 24.23 7.01
CA GLN A 178 5.14 24.84 5.87
C GLN A 178 4.47 24.43 4.56
N ARG A 179 4.05 25.39 3.76
CA ARG A 179 3.59 25.13 2.38
C ARG A 179 4.79 24.88 1.47
N LEU A 180 4.64 23.93 0.57
CA LEU A 180 5.59 23.66 -0.51
C LEU A 180 5.00 24.17 -1.82
N ASP A 181 5.79 24.94 -2.58
CA ASP A 181 5.42 25.41 -3.93
C ASP A 181 5.78 24.33 -4.95
N VAL A 182 4.99 23.25 -4.98
CA VAL A 182 5.31 22.02 -5.73
C VAL A 182 4.44 21.80 -6.96
N LEU A 183 3.37 22.59 -7.14
CA LEU A 183 2.35 22.34 -8.18
C LEU A 183 2.47 23.28 -9.40
N VAL A 184 3.65 23.85 -9.65
CA VAL A 184 3.81 24.83 -10.72
C VAL A 184 3.75 24.21 -12.12
N ASP A 185 4.21 22.96 -12.27
CA ASP A 185 4.27 22.29 -13.56
C ASP A 185 3.60 20.93 -13.51
N VAL A 186 2.58 20.71 -14.33
CA VAL A 186 2.00 19.37 -14.56
C VAL A 186 2.94 18.59 -15.46
N PRO A 187 3.41 17.40 -15.05
CA PRO A 187 4.28 16.59 -15.88
C PRO A 187 3.72 16.30 -17.27
N VAL A 188 4.61 16.25 -18.26
CA VAL A 188 4.26 15.98 -19.65
C VAL A 188 3.70 14.55 -19.78
N SER A 189 2.71 14.37 -20.65
CA SER A 189 2.20 13.04 -21.01
C SER A 189 3.31 12.18 -21.63
N VAL A 190 3.38 10.92 -21.16
CA VAL A 190 4.44 9.95 -21.57
C VAL A 190 3.84 8.75 -22.30
N ASP A 191 2.64 8.34 -21.91
CA ASP A 191 1.88 7.20 -22.46
C ASP A 191 0.39 7.52 -22.29
N ASP A 192 -0.52 6.57 -22.39
CA ASP A 192 -1.97 6.85 -22.30
C ASP A 192 -2.69 6.03 -21.22
N VAL A 193 -2.01 5.63 -20.15
CA VAL A 193 -2.67 4.93 -19.04
C VAL A 193 -3.48 5.91 -18.19
N PRO A 194 -4.82 5.83 -18.18
CA PRO A 194 -5.64 6.63 -17.29
C PRO A 194 -5.46 6.16 -15.85
N THR A 195 -5.09 7.07 -14.96
CA THR A 195 -4.89 6.75 -13.54
C THR A 195 -5.67 7.70 -12.64
N GLN A 196 -6.03 7.22 -11.46
CA GLN A 196 -6.67 8.03 -10.43
C GLN A 196 -6.08 7.72 -9.07
N LEU A 197 -5.63 8.75 -8.37
CA LEU A 197 -5.09 8.57 -7.03
C LEU A 197 -6.22 8.45 -5.99
N LEU A 198 -6.03 7.56 -5.03
CA LEU A 198 -6.92 7.34 -3.89
C LEU A 198 -6.12 7.49 -2.58
N PRO A 199 -5.84 8.70 -2.12
CA PRO A 199 -5.37 8.88 -0.76
C PRO A 199 -6.53 8.65 0.20
N SER A 200 -6.25 8.02 1.33
CA SER A 200 -7.25 7.74 2.36
C SER A 200 -6.70 7.95 3.76
N GLY A 201 -7.58 7.92 4.74
CA GLY A 201 -7.21 8.02 6.14
C GLY A 201 -8.14 8.88 6.96
N PRO A 202 -7.83 9.05 8.26
CA PRO A 202 -8.71 9.75 9.22
C PRO A 202 -8.97 11.23 8.92
N ALA A 203 -8.19 11.84 8.03
CA ALA A 203 -8.40 13.23 7.61
C ALA A 203 -9.54 13.37 6.58
N TYR A 204 -10.00 12.27 5.99
CA TYR A 204 -11.11 12.26 5.05
C TYR A 204 -12.44 12.07 5.80
N PRO A 205 -13.54 12.67 5.33
CA PRO A 205 -14.84 12.61 6.00
C PRO A 205 -15.49 11.22 5.95
N PHE A 206 -15.04 10.35 5.05
CA PHE A 206 -15.58 8.99 4.83
C PHE A 206 -14.45 7.97 4.88
N SER A 207 -14.81 6.70 5.06
CA SER A 207 -13.87 5.57 4.90
C SER A 207 -13.62 5.29 3.41
N ASN A 208 -13.05 6.28 2.71
CA ASN A 208 -12.97 6.32 1.26
C ASN A 208 -12.21 5.13 0.64
N ALA A 209 -11.18 4.59 1.30
CA ALA A 209 -10.52 3.36 0.86
C ALA A 209 -11.47 2.16 0.85
N ARG A 210 -12.22 1.95 1.95
CA ARG A 210 -13.22 0.89 2.06
C ARG A 210 -14.31 1.03 1.00
N ASP A 211 -14.85 2.25 0.89
CA ASP A 211 -15.94 2.53 -0.03
C ASP A 211 -15.52 2.34 -1.50
N ALA A 212 -14.28 2.73 -1.84
CA ALA A 212 -13.70 2.48 -3.16
C ALA A 212 -13.49 0.98 -3.43
N VAL A 213 -12.95 0.22 -2.46
CA VAL A 213 -12.81 -1.24 -2.58
C VAL A 213 -14.17 -1.89 -2.78
N ASN A 214 -15.18 -1.54 -1.97
CA ASN A 214 -16.52 -2.12 -2.09
C ASN A 214 -17.18 -1.75 -3.42
N ALA A 215 -17.00 -0.51 -3.89
CA ALA A 215 -17.50 -0.11 -5.22
C ALA A 215 -16.85 -0.93 -6.34
N LEU A 216 -15.55 -1.19 -6.26
CA LEU A 216 -14.84 -2.04 -7.23
C LEU A 216 -15.33 -3.50 -7.19
N VAL A 217 -15.57 -4.04 -5.99
CA VAL A 217 -16.18 -5.38 -5.84
C VAL A 217 -17.55 -5.44 -6.51
N HIS A 218 -18.39 -4.43 -6.33
CA HIS A 218 -19.72 -4.36 -6.95
C HIS A 218 -19.68 -4.08 -8.46
N LEU A 219 -18.61 -3.50 -8.99
CA LEU A 219 -18.41 -3.30 -10.42
C LEU A 219 -17.99 -4.58 -11.14
N ALA A 220 -17.41 -5.55 -10.44
CA ALA A 220 -16.96 -6.81 -11.02
C ALA A 220 -18.15 -7.59 -11.64
N ARG A 221 -17.96 -8.06 -12.87
CA ARG A 221 -18.97 -8.81 -13.63
C ARG A 221 -18.53 -10.24 -13.96
N ARG A 222 -17.25 -10.46 -14.10
CA ARG A 222 -16.67 -11.75 -14.50
C ARG A 222 -15.64 -12.25 -13.51
N ARG A 223 -14.66 -11.43 -13.18
CA ARG A 223 -13.51 -11.83 -12.38
C ARG A 223 -13.03 -10.71 -11.47
N LEU A 224 -12.79 -11.09 -10.22
CA LEU A 224 -12.22 -10.23 -9.20
C LEU A 224 -11.06 -10.96 -8.53
N VAL A 225 -9.86 -10.39 -8.55
CA VAL A 225 -8.71 -10.91 -7.82
C VAL A 225 -8.29 -9.89 -6.75
N LEU A 226 -8.12 -10.37 -5.52
CA LEU A 226 -7.67 -9.57 -4.39
C LEU A 226 -6.39 -10.20 -3.83
N VAL A 227 -5.36 -9.39 -3.65
CA VAL A 227 -4.08 -9.78 -3.05
C VAL A 227 -3.80 -8.88 -1.86
N THR A 228 -3.57 -9.46 -0.70
CA THR A 228 -3.28 -8.72 0.53
C THR A 228 -2.55 -9.62 1.53
N PRO A 229 -1.59 -9.08 2.32
CA PRO A 229 -0.97 -9.84 3.41
C PRO A 229 -1.93 -10.10 4.56
N TYR A 230 -2.85 -9.17 4.80
CA TYR A 230 -3.80 -9.20 5.91
C TYR A 230 -5.21 -9.04 5.36
N PHE A 231 -6.08 -9.98 5.75
CA PHE A 231 -7.47 -10.00 5.34
C PHE A 231 -8.36 -10.10 6.59
N VAL A 232 -8.75 -8.95 7.11
CA VAL A 232 -9.66 -8.82 8.26
C VAL A 232 -10.73 -7.78 7.87
N PRO A 233 -11.62 -8.15 6.92
CA PRO A 233 -12.58 -7.22 6.35
C PRO A 233 -13.65 -6.82 7.37
N ASP A 234 -14.21 -5.63 7.22
CA ASP A 234 -15.44 -5.27 7.88
C ASP A 234 -16.65 -5.99 7.25
N GLU A 235 -17.81 -5.90 7.89
CA GLU A 235 -19.03 -6.57 7.43
C GLU A 235 -19.47 -6.09 6.03
N ALA A 236 -19.24 -4.82 5.70
CA ALA A 236 -19.59 -4.28 4.38
C ALA A 236 -18.76 -4.93 3.26
N THR A 237 -17.45 -5.02 3.46
CA THR A 237 -16.54 -5.66 2.51
C THR A 237 -16.78 -7.17 2.41
N LEU A 238 -17.00 -7.84 3.55
CA LEU A 238 -17.33 -9.27 3.58
C LEU A 238 -18.62 -9.55 2.81
N SER A 239 -19.66 -8.75 3.05
CA SER A 239 -20.96 -8.86 2.36
C SER A 239 -20.83 -8.59 0.85
N ALA A 240 -20.03 -7.59 0.45
CA ALA A 240 -19.78 -7.29 -0.96
C ALA A 240 -19.13 -8.49 -1.70
N LEU A 241 -18.09 -9.09 -1.10
CA LEU A 241 -17.42 -10.27 -1.67
C LEU A 241 -18.34 -11.48 -1.77
N ARG A 242 -19.16 -11.72 -0.75
CA ARG A 242 -20.17 -12.77 -0.74
C ARG A 242 -21.19 -12.59 -1.87
N ILE A 243 -21.73 -11.38 -2.00
CA ILE A 243 -22.71 -11.05 -3.04
C ILE A 243 -22.09 -11.22 -4.44
N ALA A 244 -20.89 -10.73 -4.67
CA ALA A 244 -20.19 -10.88 -5.94
C ALA A 244 -20.03 -12.37 -6.31
N ALA A 245 -19.53 -13.20 -5.41
CA ALA A 245 -19.35 -14.63 -5.65
C ALA A 245 -20.68 -15.36 -5.91
N LEU A 246 -21.71 -15.10 -5.09
CA LEU A 246 -23.05 -15.70 -5.27
C LEU A 246 -23.76 -15.21 -6.55
N SER A 247 -23.38 -14.04 -7.07
CA SER A 247 -23.87 -13.51 -8.34
C SER A 247 -23.12 -14.05 -9.56
N GLY A 248 -22.18 -14.98 -9.36
CA GLY A 248 -21.46 -15.66 -10.44
C GLY A 248 -20.12 -15.02 -10.84
N VAL A 249 -19.64 -14.00 -10.11
CA VAL A 249 -18.31 -13.46 -10.31
C VAL A 249 -17.27 -14.45 -9.81
N GLU A 250 -16.23 -14.73 -10.61
CA GLU A 250 -15.08 -15.51 -10.18
C GLU A 250 -14.23 -14.68 -9.19
N VAL A 251 -14.44 -14.87 -7.89
CA VAL A 251 -13.69 -14.16 -6.84
C VAL A 251 -12.51 -15.00 -6.36
N GLN A 252 -11.30 -14.48 -6.56
CA GLN A 252 -10.05 -15.08 -6.12
C GLN A 252 -9.38 -14.23 -5.05
N LEU A 253 -9.14 -14.79 -3.87
CA LEU A 253 -8.40 -14.17 -2.78
C LEU A 253 -7.04 -14.85 -2.65
N ILE A 254 -5.95 -14.09 -2.81
CA ILE A 254 -4.58 -14.58 -2.67
C ILE A 254 -3.97 -13.93 -1.42
N LEU A 255 -3.58 -14.74 -0.46
CA LEU A 255 -3.09 -14.35 0.84
C LEU A 255 -1.69 -14.92 1.07
N SER A 256 -0.95 -14.39 2.04
CA SER A 256 0.30 -15.00 2.46
C SER A 256 0.04 -16.22 3.35
N ALA A 257 0.74 -17.33 3.09
CA ALA A 257 0.74 -18.50 3.98
C ALA A 257 1.50 -18.22 5.29
N SER A 258 2.55 -17.41 5.22
CA SER A 258 3.31 -16.92 6.38
C SER A 258 2.74 -15.57 6.84
N ASN A 259 2.82 -15.28 8.15
CA ASN A 259 2.34 -14.04 8.71
C ASN A 259 3.23 -13.60 9.88
N ASN A 260 3.55 -12.31 9.96
CA ASN A 260 4.31 -11.71 11.06
C ASN A 260 3.43 -11.30 12.27
N GLN A 261 2.09 -11.38 12.12
CA GLN A 261 1.11 -11.01 13.14
C GLN A 261 0.18 -12.18 13.45
N ARG A 262 0.45 -12.89 14.52
CA ARG A 262 -0.29 -14.13 14.88
C ARG A 262 -1.79 -13.93 15.08
N LEU A 263 -2.18 -12.83 15.73
CA LEU A 263 -3.60 -12.52 15.98
C LEU A 263 -4.33 -12.24 14.66
N THR A 264 -3.74 -11.43 13.78
CA THR A 264 -4.27 -11.13 12.45
C THR A 264 -4.41 -12.39 11.60
N ALA A 265 -3.45 -13.33 11.68
CA ALA A 265 -3.54 -14.60 10.98
C ALA A 265 -4.75 -15.44 11.48
N TRP A 266 -4.99 -15.47 12.79
CA TRP A 266 -6.13 -16.20 13.35
C TRP A 266 -7.47 -15.53 13.04
N ALA A 267 -7.53 -14.19 13.07
CA ALA A 267 -8.71 -13.44 12.68
C ALA A 267 -9.04 -13.68 11.20
N GLN A 268 -8.05 -13.64 10.32
CA GLN A 268 -8.17 -13.92 8.88
C GLN A 268 -8.76 -15.32 8.63
N GLU A 269 -8.30 -16.34 9.37
CA GLU A 269 -8.79 -17.72 9.26
C GLU A 269 -10.29 -17.85 9.59
N ALA A 270 -10.85 -16.97 10.41
CA ALA A 270 -12.27 -17.01 10.81
C ALA A 270 -13.23 -16.73 9.64
N TYR A 271 -12.79 -16.00 8.62
CA TYR A 271 -13.61 -15.64 7.46
C TYR A 271 -13.63 -16.72 6.36
N TYR A 272 -12.70 -17.69 6.37
CA TYR A 272 -12.55 -18.63 5.28
C TYR A 272 -13.75 -19.55 5.07
N ASP A 273 -14.38 -20.07 6.14
CA ASP A 273 -15.54 -20.98 6.02
C ASP A 273 -16.71 -20.31 5.30
N GLU A 274 -17.00 -19.05 5.63
CA GLU A 274 -18.08 -18.27 5.00
C GLU A 274 -17.78 -17.99 3.53
N LEU A 275 -16.58 -17.48 3.23
CA LEU A 275 -16.17 -17.14 1.86
C LEU A 275 -16.11 -18.38 0.95
N LEU A 276 -15.54 -19.48 1.42
CA LEU A 276 -15.48 -20.73 0.66
C LEU A 276 -16.86 -21.31 0.36
N ARG A 277 -17.83 -21.16 1.29
CA ARG A 277 -19.23 -21.57 1.04
C ARG A 277 -19.91 -20.75 -0.04
N CYS A 278 -19.55 -19.51 -0.16
CA CYS A 278 -20.10 -18.61 -1.18
C CYS A 278 -19.42 -18.78 -2.55
N GLY A 279 -18.39 -19.64 -2.66
CA GLY A 279 -17.66 -19.89 -3.90
C GLY A 279 -16.43 -19.00 -4.11
N VAL A 280 -16.03 -18.20 -3.12
CA VAL A 280 -14.75 -17.47 -3.17
C VAL A 280 -13.61 -18.49 -3.11
N ARG A 281 -12.68 -18.38 -4.05
CA ARG A 281 -11.45 -19.20 -4.06
C ARG A 281 -10.38 -18.52 -3.20
N ILE A 282 -9.82 -19.26 -2.26
CA ILE A 282 -8.74 -18.77 -1.38
C ILE A 282 -7.47 -19.54 -1.68
N ALA A 283 -6.37 -18.84 -1.93
CA ALA A 283 -5.06 -19.42 -2.17
C ALA A 283 -4.01 -18.81 -1.22
N LEU A 284 -3.19 -19.64 -0.60
CA LEU A 284 -2.16 -19.23 0.35
C LEU A 284 -0.79 -19.35 -0.34
N TYR A 285 -0.19 -18.22 -0.65
CA TYR A 285 1.13 -18.11 -1.28
C TYR A 285 2.23 -18.51 -0.29
N GLU A 286 3.06 -19.47 -0.66
CA GLU A 286 3.99 -20.14 0.26
C GLU A 286 5.45 -19.67 0.22
N PRO A 287 6.07 -19.34 -0.95
CA PRO A 287 7.52 -19.13 -1.05
C PRO A 287 8.05 -17.96 -0.23
N HIS A 288 7.28 -16.86 -0.14
CA HIS A 288 7.68 -15.62 0.50
C HIS A 288 6.54 -15.07 1.35
N PHE A 289 6.82 -14.05 2.16
CA PHE A 289 5.76 -13.26 2.78
C PHE A 289 5.13 -12.34 1.72
N LEU A 290 3.95 -12.72 1.21
CA LEU A 290 3.24 -11.93 0.20
C LEU A 290 2.73 -10.64 0.84
N HIS A 291 3.48 -9.55 0.64
CA HIS A 291 3.16 -8.24 1.20
C HIS A 291 2.59 -7.27 0.15
N ALA A 292 2.47 -7.67 -1.10
CA ALA A 292 1.76 -6.92 -2.15
C ALA A 292 0.30 -6.66 -1.78
N LYS A 293 -0.23 -5.50 -2.19
CA LYS A 293 -1.62 -5.12 -2.02
C LYS A 293 -2.15 -4.61 -3.34
N HIS A 294 -3.05 -5.37 -3.94
CA HIS A 294 -3.74 -4.95 -5.14
C HIS A 294 -5.07 -5.67 -5.31
N LEU A 295 -5.89 -5.10 -6.14
CA LEU A 295 -7.17 -5.63 -6.58
C LEU A 295 -7.26 -5.42 -8.09
N SER A 296 -7.73 -6.44 -8.83
CA SER A 296 -8.01 -6.33 -10.26
C SER A 296 -9.44 -6.76 -10.56
N VAL A 297 -10.15 -5.96 -11.34
CA VAL A 297 -11.56 -6.16 -11.70
C VAL A 297 -11.65 -6.39 -13.18
N ASP A 298 -12.25 -7.48 -13.57
CA ASP A 298 -12.42 -7.92 -14.95
C ASP A 298 -11.11 -7.83 -15.72
N ASP A 299 -11.06 -7.09 -16.84
CA ASP A 299 -9.85 -6.98 -17.66
C ASP A 299 -9.35 -5.54 -17.81
N ASP A 300 -9.91 -4.58 -17.07
CA ASP A 300 -9.74 -3.16 -17.35
C ASP A 300 -9.51 -2.25 -16.13
N ILE A 301 -9.68 -2.74 -14.89
CA ILE A 301 -9.45 -1.92 -13.70
C ILE A 301 -8.48 -2.61 -12.75
N ALA A 302 -7.49 -1.87 -12.29
CA ALA A 302 -6.61 -2.27 -11.20
C ALA A 302 -6.54 -1.19 -10.12
N LEU A 303 -6.50 -1.60 -8.85
CA LEU A 303 -6.12 -0.77 -7.71
C LEU A 303 -4.89 -1.41 -7.07
N LEU A 304 -3.83 -0.65 -6.90
CA LEU A 304 -2.61 -1.10 -6.21
C LEU A 304 -2.07 0.00 -5.29
N GLY A 305 -1.32 -0.37 -4.26
CA GLY A 305 -0.80 0.63 -3.33
C GLY A 305 -0.46 0.09 -1.95
N SER A 306 -0.79 0.86 -0.91
CA SER A 306 -0.49 0.51 0.48
C SER A 306 -1.69 -0.09 1.25
N ILE A 307 -2.90 -0.04 0.68
CA ILE A 307 -4.17 -0.39 1.32
C ILE A 307 -4.26 -1.90 1.54
N ASN A 308 -4.26 -2.34 2.81
CA ASN A 308 -4.64 -3.73 3.15
C ASN A 308 -6.17 -3.87 3.19
N LEU A 309 -6.65 -5.09 3.06
CA LEU A 309 -8.06 -5.42 3.22
C LEU A 309 -8.37 -5.72 4.70
N ASP A 310 -8.15 -4.73 5.55
CA ASP A 310 -8.39 -4.82 6.98
C ASP A 310 -9.02 -3.52 7.54
N ILE A 311 -9.67 -3.65 8.70
CA ILE A 311 -10.37 -2.53 9.37
C ILE A 311 -9.40 -1.39 9.67
N ARG A 312 -8.14 -1.69 10.01
CA ARG A 312 -7.14 -0.68 10.36
C ARG A 312 -6.76 0.18 9.15
N SER A 313 -6.53 -0.43 7.99
CA SER A 313 -6.27 0.30 6.74
C SER A 313 -7.48 1.11 6.27
N PHE A 314 -8.69 0.64 6.56
CA PHE A 314 -9.90 1.35 6.17
C PHE A 314 -10.25 2.54 7.07
N ALA A 315 -9.92 2.48 8.37
CA ALA A 315 -10.43 3.44 9.35
C ALA A 315 -9.35 4.25 10.09
N LEU A 316 -8.15 3.72 10.25
CA LEU A 316 -7.14 4.29 11.15
C LEU A 316 -5.87 4.75 10.46
N ASN A 317 -5.46 4.09 9.39
CA ASN A 317 -4.24 4.43 8.70
C ASN A 317 -4.50 5.46 7.59
N ALA A 318 -3.55 6.38 7.41
CA ALA A 318 -3.45 7.10 6.15
C ALA A 318 -2.79 6.18 5.12
N GLU A 319 -3.50 5.89 4.04
CA GLU A 319 -3.10 4.99 2.97
C GLU A 319 -3.05 5.71 1.62
N ILE A 320 -2.55 5.04 0.62
CA ILE A 320 -2.52 5.51 -0.76
C ILE A 320 -2.79 4.35 -1.73
N GLY A 321 -3.72 4.55 -2.65
CA GLY A 321 -4.00 3.66 -3.75
C GLY A 321 -3.84 4.37 -5.09
N LEU A 322 -3.43 3.64 -6.10
CA LEU A 322 -3.43 4.06 -7.50
C LEU A 322 -4.40 3.16 -8.26
N LEU A 323 -5.48 3.76 -8.75
CA LEU A 323 -6.38 3.13 -9.72
C LEU A 323 -5.81 3.32 -11.12
N CYS A 324 -5.80 2.25 -11.89
CA CYS A 324 -5.43 2.26 -13.30
C CYS A 324 -6.60 1.68 -14.12
N TYR A 325 -6.99 2.36 -15.18
CA TYR A 325 -8.10 1.99 -16.06
C TYR A 325 -7.55 1.61 -17.44
N ASP A 326 -6.77 0.52 -17.46
CA ASP A 326 -6.05 0.09 -18.66
C ASP A 326 -5.94 -1.43 -18.75
N SER A 327 -6.40 -1.99 -19.87
CA SER A 327 -6.44 -3.43 -20.07
C SER A 327 -5.04 -4.05 -20.21
N ALA A 328 -4.09 -3.36 -20.82
CA ALA A 328 -2.73 -3.87 -20.98
C ALA A 328 -2.01 -3.93 -19.63
N LEU A 329 -2.23 -2.94 -18.76
CA LEU A 329 -1.74 -2.98 -17.38
C LEU A 329 -2.37 -4.12 -16.59
N VAL A 330 -3.70 -4.30 -16.70
CA VAL A 330 -4.39 -5.42 -16.04
C VAL A 330 -3.86 -6.76 -16.51
N GLN A 331 -3.57 -6.94 -17.81
CA GLN A 331 -2.95 -8.18 -18.32
C GLN A 331 -1.55 -8.43 -17.74
N ARG A 332 -0.74 -7.39 -17.58
CA ARG A 332 0.55 -7.52 -16.86
C ARG A 332 0.34 -7.93 -15.40
N LEU A 333 -0.66 -7.36 -14.74
CA LEU A 333 -1.01 -7.72 -13.37
C LEU A 333 -1.52 -9.18 -13.28
N ARG A 334 -2.31 -9.64 -14.26
CA ARG A 334 -2.76 -11.04 -14.38
C ARG A 334 -1.60 -12.03 -14.48
N THR A 335 -0.51 -11.65 -15.15
CA THR A 335 0.71 -12.47 -15.21
C THR A 335 1.35 -12.61 -13.82
N ILE A 336 1.39 -11.52 -13.05
CA ILE A 336 1.89 -11.53 -11.66
C ILE A 336 0.99 -12.38 -10.76
N GLU A 337 -0.33 -12.24 -10.88
CA GLU A 337 -1.32 -13.03 -10.14
C GLU A 337 -1.24 -14.53 -10.47
N ALA A 338 -0.99 -14.86 -11.73
CA ALA A 338 -0.80 -16.26 -12.17
C ALA A 338 0.49 -16.86 -11.55
N ASP A 339 1.58 -16.09 -11.47
CA ASP A 339 2.79 -16.51 -10.76
C ASP A 339 2.51 -16.78 -9.26
N TYR A 340 1.74 -15.88 -8.61
CA TYR A 340 1.35 -16.11 -7.22
C TYR A 340 0.52 -17.39 -7.05
N LEU A 341 -0.46 -17.62 -7.94
CA LEU A 341 -1.31 -18.80 -7.89
C LEU A 341 -0.55 -20.09 -8.19
N ALA A 342 0.43 -20.06 -9.08
CA ALA A 342 1.28 -21.22 -9.39
C ALA A 342 2.10 -21.70 -8.17
N HIS A 343 2.37 -20.79 -7.22
CA HIS A 343 3.13 -21.06 -6.01
C HIS A 343 2.27 -21.00 -4.73
N ALA A 344 0.96 -21.02 -4.87
CA ALA A 344 0.03 -20.94 -3.75
C ALA A 344 -0.71 -22.28 -3.55
N ARG A 345 -0.95 -22.61 -2.30
CA ARG A 345 -1.78 -23.75 -1.92
C ARG A 345 -3.26 -23.32 -1.81
N PRO A 346 -4.17 -23.96 -2.56
CA PRO A 346 -5.60 -23.65 -2.44
C PRO A 346 -6.17 -24.13 -1.08
N VAL A 347 -7.06 -23.31 -0.51
CA VAL A 347 -7.82 -23.70 0.69
C VAL A 347 -9.11 -24.38 0.24
N GLN A 348 -9.24 -25.67 0.55
CA GLN A 348 -10.40 -26.47 0.21
C GLN A 348 -11.41 -26.51 1.37
N LEU A 349 -12.69 -26.25 1.10
CA LEU A 349 -13.74 -26.19 2.11
C LEU A 349 -13.86 -27.47 2.94
N GLU A 350 -13.77 -28.63 2.30
CA GLU A 350 -13.86 -29.93 3.00
C GLU A 350 -12.73 -30.11 4.01
N HIS A 351 -11.48 -29.84 3.61
CA HIS A 351 -10.32 -29.91 4.49
C HIS A 351 -10.41 -28.86 5.59
N TRP A 352 -10.88 -27.65 5.24
CA TRP A 352 -11.03 -26.55 6.17
C TRP A 352 -12.02 -26.89 7.31
N ARG A 353 -13.11 -27.55 7.00
CA ARG A 353 -14.12 -27.98 8.00
C ARG A 353 -13.65 -29.11 8.91
N ARG A 354 -12.71 -29.94 8.49
CA ARG A 354 -12.16 -31.06 9.30
C ARG A 354 -11.15 -30.59 10.35
N ARG A 355 -10.81 -29.27 10.40
CA ARG A 355 -9.87 -28.77 11.40
C ARG A 355 -10.39 -28.93 12.83
N PRO A 356 -9.49 -29.12 13.84
CA PRO A 356 -9.89 -29.35 15.23
C PRO A 356 -10.72 -28.19 15.81
N ALA A 357 -11.65 -28.52 16.71
CA ALA A 357 -12.57 -27.55 17.33
C ALA A 357 -11.83 -26.41 18.06
N TRP A 358 -10.70 -26.68 18.69
CA TRP A 358 -9.91 -25.66 19.36
C TRP A 358 -9.39 -24.56 18.40
N ARG A 359 -9.10 -24.89 17.13
CA ARG A 359 -8.74 -23.90 16.12
C ARG A 359 -9.92 -22.97 15.84
N ARG A 360 -11.14 -23.50 15.69
CA ARG A 360 -12.36 -22.73 15.48
C ARG A 360 -12.65 -21.79 16.65
N SER A 361 -12.46 -22.25 17.90
CA SER A 361 -12.63 -21.39 19.09
C SER A 361 -11.61 -20.26 19.13
N ARG A 362 -10.37 -20.51 18.77
CA ARG A 362 -9.30 -19.49 18.66
C ARG A 362 -9.63 -18.42 17.62
N GLU A 363 -10.11 -18.83 16.45
CA GLU A 363 -10.53 -17.93 15.36
C GLU A 363 -11.70 -17.04 15.80
N GLY A 364 -12.69 -17.60 16.50
CA GLY A 364 -13.81 -16.86 17.06
C GLY A 364 -13.37 -15.79 18.08
N ILE A 365 -12.42 -16.13 18.96
CA ILE A 365 -11.84 -15.17 19.92
C ILE A 365 -11.06 -14.08 19.17
N ALA A 366 -10.25 -14.44 18.17
CA ALA A 366 -9.52 -13.47 17.38
C ALA A 366 -10.45 -12.52 16.64
N ARG A 367 -11.56 -13.01 16.09
CA ARG A 367 -12.59 -12.18 15.45
C ARG A 367 -13.23 -11.16 16.42
N LEU A 368 -13.39 -11.49 17.70
CA LEU A 368 -13.86 -10.53 18.70
C LEU A 368 -12.83 -9.42 18.99
N ALA A 369 -11.56 -9.67 18.74
CA ALA A 369 -10.48 -8.72 18.91
C ALA A 369 -10.24 -7.86 17.65
N ASP A 370 -10.94 -8.11 16.52
CA ASP A 370 -10.76 -7.38 15.25
C ASP A 370 -10.92 -5.86 15.41
N ALA A 371 -11.80 -5.42 16.30
CA ALA A 371 -12.01 -4.00 16.62
C ALA A 371 -10.81 -3.35 17.35
N LEU A 372 -9.86 -4.16 17.83
CA LEU A 372 -8.66 -3.74 18.57
C LEU A 372 -7.37 -3.85 17.73
N MET A 373 -7.44 -4.51 16.58
CA MET A 373 -6.34 -4.70 15.64
C MET A 373 -6.37 -3.66 14.53
#